data_e97637b7f835830832c7096a7132390a
#
_entry.id   e97637b7f835830832c7096a7132390a
#
_cell.length_a   1.000
_cell.length_b   1.000
_cell.length_c   1.000
_cell.angle_alpha   90.00
_cell.angle_beta   90.00
_cell.angle_gamma   90.00
#
_symmetry.space_group_name_H-M   'P 1'
#
loop_
_entity.id
_entity.type
_entity.pdbx_description
1 polymer ?
#
loop_
_entity_poly.entity_id
_entity_poly.type
_entity_poly.pdbx_seq_one_letter_code
_entity_poly.pdbx_strand_id
1 'polypeptide(L)'
;MNGYRELPLNGDMQKRREYWEAAKGLQATDGLTTSEYLESVIEDTLTGRYDTAEAVKRVVRYYENGDRDSREKEADLSAARITHILERGGFTFSPVTLQAIHRELFTDVFKPEWVGVYRTVNLEKSEDVLNGRSVQYADYSAITDTLTYDFGEQRKVRYQLPFDKAQVASIAGFISNVWQVHPFREGNTRTVATFLMLYLQSLGIDIDNEPFREHAGYFRDALVRSNYASIRDGIVPDNSFLMMFFENILLHAGHDLEVQDLRCKELFDDQKQDKEYSLLSERHDMDQAKDALVNEGQSIKPFRSEEER
;
A
#
# COMPACT_ATOMS: atom_id res chain seq x y z
N MET A 1 25.30 -51.42 8.83
CA MET A 1 25.03 -50.13 8.20
C MET A 1 23.62 -49.73 8.60
N ASN A 2 23.48 -48.84 9.53
CA ASN A 2 22.15 -48.37 9.96
C ASN A 2 21.64 -47.39 8.91
N GLY A 3 20.65 -47.83 8.11
CA GLY A 3 20.06 -47.05 7.06
C GLY A 3 19.08 -46.01 7.61
N TYR A 4 19.60 -44.91 8.16
CA TYR A 4 18.81 -43.73 8.33
C TYR A 4 18.62 -43.07 6.97
N ARG A 5 17.38 -42.94 6.55
CA ARG A 5 17.01 -42.16 5.38
C ARG A 5 16.72 -40.76 5.88
N GLU A 6 17.45 -39.79 5.38
CA GLU A 6 17.02 -38.38 5.56
C GLU A 6 15.64 -38.23 4.97
N LEU A 7 14.66 -37.92 5.81
CA LEU A 7 13.36 -37.51 5.31
C LEU A 7 13.54 -36.08 4.77
N PRO A 8 12.96 -35.78 3.58
CA PRO A 8 12.96 -34.41 3.09
C PRO A 8 12.38 -33.54 4.21
N LEU A 9 13.07 -32.44 4.48
CA LEU A 9 12.63 -31.42 5.43
C LEU A 9 11.17 -31.08 5.12
N ASN A 10 10.33 -31.23 6.14
CA ASN A 10 8.88 -31.20 6.08
C ASN A 10 8.34 -29.98 5.34
N GLY A 11 7.06 -30.04 4.93
CA GLY A 11 6.29 -28.94 4.34
C GLY A 11 6.46 -27.59 5.05
N ASP A 12 6.83 -27.59 6.31
CA ASP A 12 7.17 -26.40 7.12
C ASP A 12 8.36 -25.61 6.56
N MET A 13 9.40 -26.27 6.03
CA MET A 13 10.58 -25.58 5.47
C MET A 13 10.29 -24.98 4.09
N GLN A 14 9.49 -25.66 3.27
CA GLN A 14 9.05 -25.11 2.00
C GLN A 14 8.18 -23.86 2.25
N LYS A 15 7.24 -23.95 3.17
CA LYS A 15 6.37 -22.85 3.55
C LYS A 15 7.14 -21.68 4.16
N ARG A 16 8.17 -21.96 4.97
CA ARG A 16 9.09 -20.92 5.49
C ARG A 16 9.83 -20.21 4.35
N ARG A 17 10.29 -20.92 3.34
CA ARG A 17 10.90 -20.34 2.13
C ARG A 17 9.93 -19.38 1.44
N GLU A 18 8.71 -19.83 1.21
CA GLU A 18 7.67 -19.00 0.59
C GLU A 18 7.37 -17.72 1.39
N TYR A 19 7.35 -17.81 2.72
CA TYR A 19 7.17 -16.62 3.57
C TYR A 19 8.35 -15.66 3.46
N TRP A 20 9.59 -16.14 3.42
CA TRP A 20 10.76 -15.30 3.20
C TRP A 20 10.72 -14.61 1.83
N GLU A 21 10.37 -15.34 0.80
CA GLU A 21 10.27 -14.79 -0.56
C GLU A 21 9.19 -13.72 -0.65
N ALA A 22 7.99 -13.98 -0.12
CA ALA A 22 6.93 -12.98 -0.06
C ALA A 22 7.31 -11.75 0.80
N ALA A 23 7.94 -11.97 1.95
CA ALA A 23 8.37 -10.91 2.85
C ALA A 23 9.44 -10.00 2.20
N LYS A 24 10.37 -10.58 1.42
CA LYS A 24 11.34 -9.82 0.62
C LYS A 24 10.65 -9.04 -0.49
N GLY A 25 9.76 -9.68 -1.24
CA GLY A 25 9.01 -9.04 -2.33
C GLY A 25 8.21 -7.82 -1.85
N LEU A 26 7.59 -7.93 -0.68
CA LEU A 26 6.82 -6.83 -0.07
C LEU A 26 7.65 -5.57 0.21
N GLN A 27 8.98 -5.65 0.29
CA GLN A 27 9.82 -4.46 0.46
C GLN A 27 9.80 -3.57 -0.79
N ALA A 28 9.59 -4.15 -1.96
CA ALA A 28 9.47 -3.40 -3.21
C ALA A 28 8.28 -2.42 -3.23
N THR A 29 7.26 -2.59 -2.39
CA THR A 29 6.13 -1.65 -2.27
C THR A 29 6.57 -0.23 -1.87
N ASP A 30 7.70 -0.12 -1.19
CA ASP A 30 8.29 1.14 -0.74
C ASP A 30 9.68 1.39 -1.38
N GLY A 31 9.99 0.67 -2.48
CA GLY A 31 11.23 0.79 -3.22
C GLY A 31 12.46 0.38 -2.39
N LEU A 32 12.30 -0.58 -1.49
CA LEU A 32 13.35 -1.11 -0.62
C LEU A 32 13.89 -2.43 -1.17
N THR A 33 15.16 -2.69 -0.86
CA THR A 33 15.85 -3.96 -1.18
C THR A 33 16.52 -4.49 0.06
N THR A 34 16.44 -5.78 0.29
CA THR A 34 17.10 -6.45 1.42
C THR A 34 18.61 -6.59 1.18
N SER A 35 19.37 -6.66 2.26
CA SER A 35 20.83 -6.77 2.23
C SER A 35 21.32 -8.21 1.96
N GLU A 36 22.58 -8.34 1.56
CA GLU A 36 23.26 -9.65 1.48
C GLU A 36 23.35 -10.36 2.83
N TYR A 37 23.40 -9.59 3.94
CA TYR A 37 23.38 -10.16 5.28
C TYR A 37 22.09 -10.93 5.54
N LEU A 38 20.93 -10.38 5.14
CA LEU A 38 19.66 -11.07 5.31
C LEU A 38 19.64 -12.39 4.53
N GLU A 39 20.24 -12.46 3.33
CA GLU A 39 20.32 -13.74 2.58
C GLU A 39 21.02 -14.83 3.40
N SER A 40 22.11 -14.49 4.14
CA SER A 40 22.77 -15.42 5.02
C SER A 40 21.90 -15.86 6.20
N VAL A 41 21.08 -14.96 6.74
CA VAL A 41 20.14 -15.25 7.82
C VAL A 41 19.04 -16.18 7.32
N ILE A 42 18.52 -15.94 6.11
CA ILE A 42 17.51 -16.78 5.46
C ILE A 42 18.04 -18.20 5.30
N GLU A 43 19.22 -18.37 4.71
CA GLU A 43 19.84 -19.68 4.49
C GLU A 43 20.01 -20.45 5.82
N ASP A 44 20.45 -19.78 6.87
CA ASP A 44 20.58 -20.38 8.19
C ASP A 44 19.23 -20.85 8.76
N THR A 45 18.13 -20.14 8.50
CA THR A 45 16.79 -20.59 8.93
C THR A 45 16.27 -21.75 8.10
N LEU A 46 16.57 -21.75 6.78
CA LEU A 46 16.15 -22.81 5.85
C LEU A 46 16.97 -24.10 6.04
N THR A 47 18.18 -24.01 6.57
CA THR A 47 18.98 -25.19 6.97
C THR A 47 18.68 -25.67 8.40
N GLY A 48 17.77 -24.98 9.11
CA GLY A 48 17.37 -25.34 10.48
C GLY A 48 18.42 -25.03 11.53
N ARG A 49 19.40 -24.15 11.24
CA ARG A 49 20.42 -23.74 12.22
C ARG A 49 19.78 -22.97 13.39
N TYR A 50 18.73 -22.18 13.10
CA TYR A 50 17.89 -21.52 14.09
C TYR A 50 16.51 -21.22 13.50
N ASP A 51 15.57 -20.82 14.35
CA ASP A 51 14.22 -20.45 13.97
C ASP A 51 14.09 -18.97 13.53
N THR A 52 12.92 -18.59 13.04
CA THR A 52 12.65 -17.21 12.61
C THR A 52 12.66 -16.20 13.77
N ALA A 53 12.38 -16.64 15.00
CA ALA A 53 12.48 -15.76 16.18
C ALA A 53 13.93 -15.38 16.47
N GLU A 54 14.87 -16.33 16.36
CA GLU A 54 16.30 -16.03 16.48
C GLU A 54 16.82 -15.24 15.27
N ALA A 55 16.27 -15.47 14.06
CA ALA A 55 16.57 -14.67 12.87
C ALA A 55 16.31 -13.18 13.13
N VAL A 56 15.11 -12.83 13.63
CA VAL A 56 14.77 -11.43 13.99
C VAL A 56 15.78 -10.84 14.96
N LYS A 57 16.16 -11.58 16.03
CA LYS A 57 17.14 -11.09 16.99
C LYS A 57 18.52 -10.85 16.38
N ARG A 58 18.92 -11.69 15.41
CA ARG A 58 20.20 -11.53 14.70
C ARG A 58 20.21 -10.29 13.82
N VAL A 59 19.13 -10.07 13.08
CA VAL A 59 18.98 -8.86 12.26
C VAL A 59 18.98 -7.61 13.14
N VAL A 60 18.25 -7.60 14.25
CA VAL A 60 18.28 -6.48 15.21
C VAL A 60 19.70 -6.20 15.68
N ARG A 61 20.43 -7.21 16.21
CA ARG A 61 21.82 -7.05 16.68
C ARG A 61 22.79 -6.59 15.59
N TYR A 62 22.56 -7.01 14.35
CA TYR A 62 23.39 -6.60 13.22
C TYR A 62 23.31 -5.10 12.98
N TYR A 63 22.12 -4.51 13.10
CA TYR A 63 21.89 -3.08 12.90
C TYR A 63 22.10 -2.24 14.17
N GLU A 64 22.17 -2.82 15.36
CA GLU A 64 22.59 -2.12 16.57
C GLU A 64 24.10 -1.83 16.60
N ASN A 65 24.90 -2.64 15.90
CA ASN A 65 26.35 -2.58 15.92
C ASN A 65 26.91 -1.97 14.62
N GLY A 66 26.81 -0.66 14.46
CA GLY A 66 27.46 0.06 13.37
C GLY A 66 26.56 1.07 12.66
N ASP A 67 27.22 1.97 11.91
CA ASP A 67 26.54 2.93 11.03
C ASP A 67 26.23 2.21 9.70
N ARG A 68 24.98 1.76 9.54
CA ARG A 68 24.53 0.97 8.40
C ARG A 68 23.40 1.70 7.68
N ASP A 69 23.16 1.35 6.43
CA ASP A 69 22.10 1.96 5.63
C ASP A 69 20.72 1.76 6.31
N SER A 70 20.01 2.86 6.52
CA SER A 70 18.71 2.88 7.17
C SER A 70 17.61 2.22 6.32
N ARG A 71 17.75 2.23 4.99
CA ARG A 71 16.78 1.61 4.08
C ARG A 71 16.95 0.09 4.06
N GLU A 72 18.21 -0.39 4.07
CA GLU A 72 18.47 -1.83 4.23
C GLU A 72 18.00 -2.33 5.61
N LYS A 73 18.24 -1.55 6.67
CA LYS A 73 17.72 -1.86 8.01
C LYS A 73 16.21 -2.01 8.01
N GLU A 74 15.51 -1.09 7.38
CA GLU A 74 14.06 -1.13 7.28
C GLU A 74 13.60 -2.39 6.51
N ALA A 75 14.22 -2.67 5.35
CA ALA A 75 13.89 -3.83 4.54
C ALA A 75 14.12 -5.15 5.29
N ASP A 76 15.29 -5.31 5.89
CA ASP A 76 15.70 -6.54 6.56
C ASP A 76 14.87 -6.83 7.82
N LEU A 77 14.68 -5.82 8.67
CA LEU A 77 13.90 -5.99 9.89
C LEU A 77 12.43 -6.29 9.58
N SER A 78 11.83 -5.56 8.64
CA SER A 78 10.44 -5.84 8.28
C SER A 78 10.28 -7.18 7.57
N ALA A 79 11.19 -7.60 6.69
CA ALA A 79 11.13 -8.92 6.06
C ALA A 79 11.28 -10.06 7.10
N ALA A 80 12.24 -9.97 8.01
CA ALA A 80 12.42 -10.96 9.06
C ALA A 80 11.19 -11.07 9.97
N ARG A 81 10.59 -9.94 10.33
CA ARG A 81 9.40 -9.88 11.18
C ARG A 81 8.14 -10.39 10.47
N ILE A 82 7.93 -10.04 9.18
CA ILE A 82 6.85 -10.58 8.38
C ILE A 82 6.92 -12.12 8.38
N THR A 83 8.10 -12.68 8.04
CA THR A 83 8.30 -14.12 8.02
C THR A 83 8.01 -14.76 9.37
N HIS A 84 8.51 -14.18 10.47
CA HIS A 84 8.25 -14.68 11.81
C HIS A 84 6.77 -14.64 12.19
N ILE A 85 6.06 -13.55 11.87
CA ILE A 85 4.62 -13.40 12.10
C ILE A 85 3.83 -14.47 11.35
N LEU A 86 4.13 -14.67 10.07
CA LEU A 86 3.43 -15.64 9.23
C LEU A 86 3.68 -17.08 9.69
N GLU A 87 4.91 -17.42 10.08
CA GLU A 87 5.26 -18.76 10.57
C GLU A 87 4.67 -19.03 11.97
N ARG A 88 4.72 -18.07 12.87
CA ARG A 88 4.13 -18.21 14.21
C ARG A 88 2.63 -18.40 14.13
N GLY A 89 1.98 -17.80 13.15
CA GLY A 89 0.53 -17.79 13.03
C GLY A 89 -0.12 -17.07 14.21
N GLY A 90 -1.38 -17.44 14.49
CA GLY A 90 -2.16 -16.80 15.55
C GLY A 90 -2.77 -15.48 15.07
N PHE A 91 -4.09 -15.49 14.88
CA PHE A 91 -4.78 -14.33 14.29
C PHE A 91 -6.12 -14.09 14.96
N THR A 92 -6.39 -12.82 15.26
CA THR A 92 -7.71 -12.35 15.67
C THR A 92 -8.17 -11.30 14.67
N PHE A 93 -9.30 -11.51 14.05
CA PHE A 93 -9.86 -10.56 13.08
C PHE A 93 -10.34 -9.29 13.77
N SER A 94 -9.48 -8.27 13.85
CA SER A 94 -9.77 -6.99 14.50
C SER A 94 -8.84 -5.86 14.04
N PRO A 95 -9.26 -4.58 14.14
CA PRO A 95 -8.39 -3.44 13.92
C PRO A 95 -7.17 -3.40 14.87
N VAL A 96 -7.31 -3.97 16.08
CA VAL A 96 -6.20 -4.06 17.05
C VAL A 96 -5.09 -4.96 16.53
N THR A 97 -5.43 -6.03 15.80
CA THR A 97 -4.45 -6.90 15.15
C THR A 97 -3.66 -6.15 14.08
N LEU A 98 -4.32 -5.27 13.32
CA LEU A 98 -3.63 -4.41 12.34
C LEU A 98 -2.59 -3.51 13.03
N GLN A 99 -2.95 -2.90 14.17
CA GLN A 99 -2.00 -2.11 14.98
C GLN A 99 -0.86 -2.96 15.56
N ALA A 100 -1.15 -4.18 15.99
CA ALA A 100 -0.14 -5.10 16.54
C ALA A 100 0.86 -5.52 15.46
N ILE A 101 0.40 -5.85 14.26
CA ILE A 101 1.26 -6.15 13.11
C ILE A 101 2.15 -4.95 12.80
N HIS A 102 1.59 -3.77 12.64
CA HIS A 102 2.39 -2.56 12.38
C HIS A 102 3.45 -2.33 13.46
N ARG A 103 3.08 -2.50 14.74
CA ARG A 103 4.03 -2.36 15.84
C ARG A 103 5.16 -3.37 15.73
N GLU A 104 4.85 -4.64 15.48
CA GLU A 104 5.86 -5.68 15.37
C GLU A 104 6.77 -5.46 14.17
N LEU A 105 6.24 -5.07 13.01
CA LEU A 105 7.02 -4.82 11.81
C LEU A 105 8.03 -3.68 11.97
N PHE A 106 7.60 -2.58 12.59
CA PHE A 106 8.32 -1.30 12.50
C PHE A 106 8.93 -0.80 13.81
N THR A 107 8.91 -1.61 14.88
CA THR A 107 9.74 -1.35 16.09
C THR A 107 11.20 -1.23 15.67
N ASP A 108 11.93 -0.22 16.17
CA ASP A 108 13.33 0.11 15.84
C ASP A 108 13.58 0.53 14.36
N VAL A 109 12.52 0.64 13.56
CA VAL A 109 12.54 1.13 12.18
C VAL A 109 12.05 2.56 12.12
N PHE A 110 10.82 2.78 12.59
CA PHE A 110 10.22 4.12 12.61
C PHE A 110 10.32 4.76 14.01
N LYS A 111 9.95 6.03 14.08
CA LYS A 111 9.88 6.74 15.35
C LYS A 111 8.91 6.05 16.31
N PRO A 112 9.24 5.89 17.60
CA PRO A 112 8.40 5.18 18.56
C PRO A 112 6.95 5.67 18.62
N GLU A 113 6.73 6.98 18.45
CA GLU A 113 5.39 7.59 18.44
C GLU A 113 4.54 7.27 17.19
N TRP A 114 5.12 6.64 16.17
CA TRP A 114 4.42 6.20 14.95
C TRP A 114 4.12 4.71 14.95
N VAL A 115 4.84 3.95 15.75
CA VAL A 115 4.85 2.48 15.70
C VAL A 115 3.62 1.89 16.39
N GLY A 116 2.72 1.28 15.61
CA GLY A 116 1.48 0.71 16.11
C GLY A 116 0.46 1.73 16.59
N VAL A 117 0.61 3.01 16.18
CA VAL A 117 -0.25 4.12 16.56
C VAL A 117 -0.88 4.72 15.30
N TYR A 118 -2.18 4.94 15.31
CA TYR A 118 -2.85 5.62 14.20
C TYR A 118 -2.35 7.06 14.07
N ARG A 119 -2.23 7.52 12.83
CA ARG A 119 -1.83 8.91 12.56
C ARG A 119 -2.85 9.90 13.10
N THR A 120 -2.36 11.07 13.46
CA THR A 120 -3.13 12.20 13.98
C THR A 120 -3.12 13.40 13.05
N VAL A 121 -2.76 13.17 11.79
CA VAL A 121 -2.71 14.18 10.73
C VAL A 121 -3.19 13.57 9.42
N ASN A 122 -3.69 14.39 8.51
CA ASN A 122 -3.98 13.98 7.15
C ASN A 122 -2.69 13.87 6.34
N LEU A 123 -2.67 12.95 5.39
CA LEU A 123 -1.52 12.63 4.56
C LEU A 123 -1.89 12.74 3.08
N GLU A 124 -0.91 13.11 2.30
CA GLU A 124 -0.90 12.95 0.84
C GLU A 124 0.37 12.19 0.47
N LYS A 125 0.29 11.33 -0.53
CA LYS A 125 1.42 10.59 -1.06
C LYS A 125 1.40 10.68 -2.59
N SER A 126 2.50 11.15 -3.16
CA SER A 126 2.68 11.17 -4.61
C SER A 126 2.77 9.73 -5.13
N GLU A 127 1.91 9.40 -6.10
CA GLU A 127 1.83 8.07 -6.69
C GLU A 127 2.21 8.12 -8.17
N ASP A 128 3.21 7.34 -8.57
CA ASP A 128 3.75 7.34 -9.94
C ASP A 128 2.69 6.95 -10.98
N VAL A 129 1.83 5.97 -10.66
CA VAL A 129 0.74 5.53 -11.54
C VAL A 129 -0.34 6.59 -11.73
N LEU A 130 -0.34 7.63 -10.89
CA LEU A 130 -1.24 8.78 -10.95
C LEU A 130 -0.54 10.08 -11.40
N ASN A 131 0.62 9.99 -12.03
CA ASN A 131 1.42 11.15 -12.44
C ASN A 131 1.67 12.13 -11.29
N GLY A 132 2.04 11.60 -10.12
CA GLY A 132 2.36 12.39 -8.93
C GLY A 132 1.16 12.82 -8.08
N ARG A 133 -0.08 12.49 -8.47
CA ARG A 133 -1.26 12.76 -7.65
C ARG A 133 -1.41 11.75 -6.52
N SER A 134 -2.22 12.08 -5.52
CA SER A 134 -2.48 11.26 -4.33
C SER A 134 -3.88 10.67 -4.35
N VAL A 135 -4.03 9.48 -3.77
CA VAL A 135 -5.34 8.99 -3.34
C VAL A 135 -5.84 9.84 -2.17
N GLN A 136 -7.15 10.05 -2.09
CA GLN A 136 -7.76 10.66 -0.92
C GLN A 136 -7.90 9.61 0.18
N TYR A 137 -7.04 9.71 1.20
CA TYR A 137 -7.13 8.88 2.39
C TYR A 137 -8.22 9.36 3.34
N ALA A 138 -8.64 8.51 4.28
CA ALA A 138 -9.60 8.91 5.31
C ALA A 138 -9.07 10.07 6.15
N ASP A 139 -9.98 10.95 6.63
CA ASP A 139 -9.61 11.94 7.64
C ASP A 139 -9.09 11.23 8.90
N TYR A 140 -8.00 11.76 9.49
CA TYR A 140 -7.36 11.11 10.64
C TYR A 140 -8.32 10.93 11.82
N SER A 141 -9.30 11.82 12.01
CA SER A 141 -10.29 11.73 13.08
C SER A 141 -11.31 10.62 12.87
N ALA A 142 -11.50 10.16 11.62
CA ALA A 142 -12.44 9.11 11.26
C ALA A 142 -11.81 7.70 11.23
N ILE A 143 -10.49 7.56 11.37
CA ILE A 143 -9.78 6.28 11.21
C ILE A 143 -10.40 5.17 12.06
N THR A 144 -10.60 5.42 13.36
CA THR A 144 -11.10 4.40 14.29
C THR A 144 -12.52 3.96 13.94
N ASP A 145 -13.40 4.89 13.62
CA ASP A 145 -14.80 4.59 13.30
C ASP A 145 -14.90 3.87 11.96
N THR A 146 -14.15 4.31 10.96
CA THR A 146 -14.12 3.67 9.63
C THR A 146 -13.60 2.24 9.72
N LEU A 147 -12.47 2.00 10.39
CA LEU A 147 -11.97 0.64 10.58
C LEU A 147 -12.93 -0.23 11.38
N THR A 148 -13.57 0.31 12.41
CA THR A 148 -14.56 -0.43 13.20
C THR A 148 -15.74 -0.86 12.34
N TYR A 149 -16.20 0.04 11.47
CA TYR A 149 -17.29 -0.25 10.53
C TYR A 149 -16.87 -1.32 9.51
N ASP A 150 -15.74 -1.14 8.81
CA ASP A 150 -15.28 -2.05 7.77
C ASP A 150 -15.05 -3.48 8.31
N PHE A 151 -14.39 -3.58 9.47
CA PHE A 151 -14.20 -4.87 10.13
C PHE A 151 -15.52 -5.47 10.62
N GLY A 152 -16.47 -4.63 11.03
CA GLY A 152 -17.82 -5.05 11.42
C GLY A 152 -18.61 -5.65 10.26
N GLU A 153 -18.56 -5.02 9.09
CA GLU A 153 -19.23 -5.50 7.88
C GLU A 153 -18.56 -6.79 7.38
N GLN A 154 -17.24 -6.82 7.28
CA GLN A 154 -16.50 -7.99 6.82
C GLN A 154 -16.72 -9.21 7.72
N ARG A 155 -16.90 -9.05 9.03
CA ARG A 155 -17.19 -10.15 9.96
C ARG A 155 -18.53 -10.83 9.70
N LYS A 156 -19.47 -10.16 9.04
CA LYS A 156 -20.78 -10.73 8.68
C LYS A 156 -20.70 -11.64 7.47
N VAL A 157 -19.66 -11.50 6.64
CA VAL A 157 -19.46 -12.31 5.44
C VAL A 157 -19.16 -13.75 5.84
N ARG A 158 -19.78 -14.71 5.14
CA ARG A 158 -19.52 -16.14 5.31
C ARG A 158 -18.83 -16.65 4.05
N TYR A 159 -17.66 -17.22 4.22
CA TYR A 159 -16.88 -17.80 3.14
C TYR A 159 -17.11 -19.30 3.04
N GLN A 160 -17.17 -19.80 1.82
CA GLN A 160 -17.26 -21.22 1.51
C GLN A 160 -16.15 -21.58 0.51
N LEU A 161 -15.48 -22.69 0.74
CA LEU A 161 -14.45 -23.19 -0.18
C LEU A 161 -15.04 -24.19 -1.17
N PRO A 162 -14.60 -24.20 -2.44
CA PRO A 162 -13.68 -23.24 -3.03
C PRO A 162 -14.32 -21.84 -3.21
N PHE A 163 -13.52 -20.79 -3.22
CA PHE A 163 -14.01 -19.44 -3.44
C PHE A 163 -14.62 -19.28 -4.84
N ASP A 164 -15.68 -18.48 -4.91
CA ASP A 164 -16.16 -17.89 -6.14
C ASP A 164 -15.66 -16.44 -6.31
N LYS A 165 -15.89 -15.86 -7.49
CA LYS A 165 -15.46 -14.49 -7.79
C LYS A 165 -16.13 -13.43 -6.89
N ALA A 166 -17.34 -13.66 -6.42
CA ALA A 166 -18.03 -12.73 -5.51
C ALA A 166 -17.37 -12.70 -4.13
N GLN A 167 -16.95 -13.86 -3.63
CA GLN A 167 -16.22 -13.98 -2.38
C GLN A 167 -14.81 -13.37 -2.49
N VAL A 168 -14.12 -13.56 -3.63
CA VAL A 168 -12.84 -12.89 -3.94
C VAL A 168 -13.03 -11.38 -3.93
N ALA A 169 -14.07 -10.87 -4.61
CA ALA A 169 -14.36 -9.44 -4.65
C ALA A 169 -14.67 -8.85 -3.25
N SER A 170 -15.33 -9.62 -2.38
CA SER A 170 -15.57 -9.21 -1.00
C SER A 170 -14.27 -9.04 -0.21
N ILE A 171 -13.31 -9.98 -0.33
CA ILE A 171 -12.01 -9.88 0.33
C ILE A 171 -11.21 -8.71 -0.26
N ALA A 172 -11.15 -8.59 -1.58
CA ALA A 172 -10.44 -7.51 -2.26
C ALA A 172 -10.97 -6.13 -1.86
N GLY A 173 -12.30 -5.97 -1.84
CA GLY A 173 -12.96 -4.72 -1.43
C GLY A 173 -12.65 -4.36 0.02
N PHE A 174 -12.72 -5.33 0.94
CA PHE A 174 -12.36 -5.10 2.35
C PHE A 174 -10.91 -4.65 2.51
N ILE A 175 -9.97 -5.31 1.84
CA ILE A 175 -8.55 -4.96 1.89
C ILE A 175 -8.29 -3.58 1.27
N SER A 176 -8.97 -3.26 0.16
CA SER A 176 -8.92 -1.95 -0.47
C SER A 176 -9.39 -0.84 0.48
N ASN A 177 -10.52 -1.04 1.15
CA ASN A 177 -11.07 -0.08 2.13
C ASN A 177 -10.09 0.14 3.30
N VAL A 178 -9.60 -0.95 3.92
CA VAL A 178 -8.60 -0.85 5.02
C VAL A 178 -7.35 -0.10 4.58
N TRP A 179 -6.87 -0.37 3.35
CA TRP A 179 -5.71 0.34 2.80
C TRP A 179 -6.00 1.83 2.56
N GLN A 180 -7.19 2.18 2.04
CA GLN A 180 -7.60 3.57 1.80
C GLN A 180 -7.73 4.37 3.10
N VAL A 181 -8.15 3.74 4.19
CA VAL A 181 -8.13 4.41 5.51
C VAL A 181 -6.74 4.92 5.83
N HIS A 182 -5.71 4.22 5.39
CA HIS A 182 -4.28 4.60 5.53
C HIS A 182 -3.95 4.97 6.98
N PRO A 183 -4.17 4.06 7.94
CA PRO A 183 -4.23 4.41 9.34
C PRO A 183 -2.89 4.83 9.96
N PHE A 184 -1.76 4.47 9.35
CA PHE A 184 -0.43 4.75 9.87
C PHE A 184 0.28 5.83 9.05
N ARG A 185 1.33 6.43 9.61
CA ARG A 185 2.15 7.43 8.90
C ARG A 185 2.97 6.81 7.77
N GLU A 186 3.46 5.60 7.97
CA GLU A 186 4.28 4.84 7.02
C GLU A 186 3.94 3.35 7.14
N GLY A 187 4.38 2.51 6.17
CA GLY A 187 4.28 1.05 6.24
C GLY A 187 2.87 0.47 6.08
N ASN A 188 1.90 1.24 5.58
CA ASN A 188 0.51 0.79 5.45
C ASN A 188 0.38 -0.42 4.53
N THR A 189 1.00 -0.42 3.36
CA THR A 189 0.89 -1.53 2.39
C THR A 189 1.45 -2.83 2.95
N ARG A 190 2.64 -2.81 3.54
CA ARG A 190 3.26 -4.01 4.16
C ARG A 190 2.43 -4.54 5.32
N THR A 191 1.87 -3.64 6.14
CA THR A 191 0.97 -4.03 7.24
C THR A 191 -0.31 -4.69 6.73
N VAL A 192 -0.96 -4.10 5.72
CA VAL A 192 -2.20 -4.62 5.14
C VAL A 192 -1.96 -5.95 4.41
N ALA A 193 -0.84 -6.09 3.68
CA ALA A 193 -0.46 -7.35 3.04
C ALA A 193 -0.21 -8.47 4.07
N THR A 194 0.54 -8.17 5.13
CA THR A 194 0.78 -9.14 6.23
C THR A 194 -0.52 -9.54 6.92
N PHE A 195 -1.40 -8.56 7.17
CA PHE A 195 -2.74 -8.82 7.72
C PHE A 195 -3.57 -9.70 6.80
N LEU A 196 -3.58 -9.43 5.48
CA LEU A 196 -4.29 -10.24 4.49
C LEU A 196 -3.81 -11.69 4.52
N MET A 197 -2.50 -11.93 4.49
CA MET A 197 -1.93 -13.27 4.51
C MET A 197 -2.36 -14.04 5.78
N LEU A 198 -2.29 -13.42 6.96
CA LEU A 198 -2.77 -14.01 8.21
C LEU A 198 -4.29 -14.25 8.20
N TYR A 199 -5.05 -13.33 7.65
CA TYR A 199 -6.50 -13.48 7.54
C TYR A 199 -6.87 -14.68 6.68
N LEU A 200 -6.25 -14.83 5.52
CA LEU A 200 -6.46 -15.98 4.63
C LEU A 200 -6.03 -17.29 5.29
N GLN A 201 -4.89 -17.32 5.96
CA GLN A 201 -4.48 -18.49 6.77
C GLN A 201 -5.53 -18.86 7.83
N SER A 202 -6.12 -17.87 8.50
CA SER A 202 -7.16 -18.09 9.53
C SER A 202 -8.46 -18.68 8.95
N LEU A 203 -8.70 -18.48 7.65
CA LEU A 203 -9.79 -19.12 6.90
C LEU A 203 -9.44 -20.52 6.40
N GLY A 204 -8.23 -21.01 6.70
CA GLY A 204 -7.75 -22.33 6.25
C GLY A 204 -7.31 -22.36 4.78
N ILE A 205 -6.97 -21.19 4.22
CA ILE A 205 -6.57 -21.06 2.81
C ILE A 205 -5.06 -21.14 2.74
N ASP A 206 -4.59 -22.04 1.89
CA ASP A 206 -3.20 -22.04 1.46
C ASP A 206 -3.08 -21.14 0.24
N ILE A 207 -2.48 -19.96 0.45
CA ILE A 207 -2.37 -18.95 -0.59
C ILE A 207 -1.13 -19.18 -1.44
N ASP A 208 -1.25 -18.86 -2.71
CA ASP A 208 -0.09 -18.69 -3.55
C ASP A 208 0.65 -17.39 -3.16
N ASN A 209 1.86 -17.51 -2.66
CA ASN A 209 2.68 -16.39 -2.23
C ASN A 209 3.49 -15.77 -3.39
N GLU A 210 3.51 -16.39 -4.55
CA GLU A 210 4.26 -15.92 -5.70
C GLU A 210 3.86 -14.50 -6.14
N PRO A 211 2.56 -14.11 -6.19
CA PRO A 211 2.19 -12.74 -6.49
C PRO A 211 2.74 -11.69 -5.50
N PHE A 212 2.92 -12.03 -4.23
CA PHE A 212 3.57 -11.13 -3.27
C PHE A 212 5.09 -11.08 -3.45
N ARG A 213 5.70 -12.18 -3.89
CA ARG A 213 7.12 -12.23 -4.19
C ARG A 213 7.48 -11.40 -5.41
N GLU A 214 6.76 -11.58 -6.52
CA GLU A 214 7.13 -11.02 -7.82
C GLU A 214 6.39 -9.71 -8.15
N HIS A 215 5.17 -9.54 -7.62
CA HIS A 215 4.24 -8.50 -8.03
C HIS A 215 3.74 -7.63 -6.86
N ALA A 216 4.53 -7.46 -5.78
CA ALA A 216 4.15 -6.61 -4.65
C ALA A 216 3.95 -5.13 -5.07
N GLY A 217 4.75 -4.63 -6.02
CA GLY A 217 4.56 -3.32 -6.62
C GLY A 217 3.21 -3.20 -7.34
N TYR A 218 2.85 -4.22 -8.12
CA TYR A 218 1.54 -4.30 -8.75
C TYR A 218 0.40 -4.26 -7.73
N PHE A 219 0.49 -5.04 -6.65
CA PHE A 219 -0.51 -5.03 -5.57
C PHE A 219 -0.70 -3.63 -4.99
N ARG A 220 0.40 -2.92 -4.69
CA ARG A 220 0.34 -1.54 -4.18
C ARG A 220 -0.36 -0.61 -5.17
N ASP A 221 0.04 -0.64 -6.43
CA ASP A 221 -0.49 0.25 -7.46
C ASP A 221 -1.94 -0.09 -7.82
N ALA A 222 -2.33 -1.38 -7.74
CA ALA A 222 -3.72 -1.81 -7.87
C ALA A 222 -4.60 -1.27 -6.72
N LEU A 223 -4.08 -1.19 -5.49
CA LEU A 223 -4.76 -0.52 -4.37
C LEU A 223 -4.90 0.99 -4.62
N VAL A 224 -3.89 1.64 -5.20
CA VAL A 224 -3.97 3.04 -5.63
C VAL A 224 -5.09 3.22 -6.65
N ARG A 225 -5.11 2.41 -7.72
CA ARG A 225 -6.12 2.50 -8.79
C ARG A 225 -7.54 2.20 -8.30
N SER A 226 -7.70 1.28 -7.38
CA SER A 226 -9.01 0.94 -6.80
C SER A 226 -9.59 2.04 -5.90
N ASN A 227 -8.79 3.03 -5.51
CA ASN A 227 -9.20 4.11 -4.59
C ASN A 227 -9.04 5.52 -5.15
N TYR A 228 -8.52 5.66 -6.38
CA TYR A 228 -8.37 6.97 -6.99
C TYR A 228 -9.60 7.37 -7.80
N ALA A 229 -10.12 8.57 -7.50
CA ALA A 229 -11.17 9.22 -8.27
C ALA A 229 -10.84 10.68 -8.52
N SER A 230 -11.21 11.19 -9.70
CA SER A 230 -11.11 12.62 -10.03
C SER A 230 -12.33 13.02 -10.89
N ILE A 231 -13.25 13.76 -10.28
CA ILE A 231 -14.43 14.29 -10.98
C ILE A 231 -13.98 15.21 -12.12
N ARG A 232 -12.95 16.02 -11.88
CA ARG A 232 -12.40 16.97 -12.85
C ARG A 232 -11.91 16.26 -14.11
N ASP A 233 -11.21 15.12 -13.94
CA ASP A 233 -10.61 14.39 -15.05
C ASP A 233 -11.52 13.26 -15.58
N GLY A 234 -12.70 13.08 -14.98
CA GLY A 234 -13.65 12.02 -15.32
C GLY A 234 -13.16 10.63 -14.93
N ILE A 235 -12.28 10.53 -13.93
CA ILE A 235 -11.69 9.27 -13.49
C ILE A 235 -12.52 8.69 -12.35
N VAL A 236 -12.84 7.41 -12.47
CA VAL A 236 -13.50 6.60 -11.43
C VAL A 236 -12.54 5.53 -10.90
N PRO A 237 -12.75 5.05 -9.67
CA PRO A 237 -11.96 3.94 -9.14
C PRO A 237 -12.02 2.70 -10.05
N ASP A 238 -10.87 2.07 -10.27
CA ASP A 238 -10.75 0.87 -11.10
C ASP A 238 -10.28 -0.32 -10.26
N ASN A 239 -11.23 -1.20 -9.95
CA ASN A 239 -10.97 -2.40 -9.15
C ASN A 239 -10.47 -3.59 -9.99
N SER A 240 -10.43 -3.51 -11.32
CA SER A 240 -10.11 -4.63 -12.20
C SER A 240 -8.71 -5.19 -11.92
N PHE A 241 -7.73 -4.32 -11.74
CA PHE A 241 -6.35 -4.70 -11.44
C PHE A 241 -6.23 -5.40 -10.09
N LEU A 242 -6.89 -4.89 -9.06
CA LEU A 242 -6.89 -5.51 -7.75
C LEU A 242 -7.58 -6.88 -7.79
N MET A 243 -8.66 -7.01 -8.55
CA MET A 243 -9.34 -8.29 -8.77
C MET A 243 -8.42 -9.32 -9.45
N MET A 244 -7.65 -8.94 -10.49
CA MET A 244 -6.69 -9.83 -11.14
C MET A 244 -5.66 -10.38 -10.15
N PHE A 245 -5.12 -9.51 -9.28
CA PHE A 245 -4.20 -9.93 -8.23
C PHE A 245 -4.85 -10.95 -7.26
N PHE A 246 -6.06 -10.65 -6.78
CA PHE A 246 -6.77 -11.54 -5.86
C PHE A 246 -7.24 -12.84 -6.52
N GLU A 247 -7.63 -12.83 -7.79
CA GLU A 247 -7.94 -14.04 -8.54
C GLU A 247 -6.69 -14.92 -8.71
N ASN A 248 -5.49 -14.35 -8.87
CA ASN A 248 -4.26 -15.13 -8.91
C ASN A 248 -3.99 -15.82 -7.56
N ILE A 249 -4.03 -15.09 -6.44
CA ILE A 249 -3.71 -15.67 -5.12
C ILE A 249 -4.77 -16.64 -4.58
N LEU A 250 -6.03 -16.52 -5.00
CA LEU A 250 -7.15 -17.29 -4.43
C LEU A 250 -7.75 -18.30 -5.39
N LEU A 251 -7.67 -18.07 -6.70
CA LEU A 251 -8.26 -18.92 -7.73
C LEU A 251 -7.21 -19.50 -8.69
N HIS A 252 -5.93 -19.16 -8.54
CA HIS A 252 -4.84 -19.55 -9.45
C HIS A 252 -5.15 -19.21 -10.92
N ALA A 253 -5.71 -18.02 -11.16
CA ALA A 253 -6.24 -17.62 -12.47
C ALA A 253 -5.15 -17.39 -13.53
N GLY A 254 -3.92 -17.09 -13.12
CA GLY A 254 -2.78 -16.90 -14.03
C GLY A 254 -2.88 -15.61 -14.85
N HIS A 255 -3.49 -14.57 -14.31
CA HIS A 255 -3.48 -13.23 -14.94
C HIS A 255 -2.05 -12.70 -14.99
N ASP A 256 -1.73 -12.04 -16.09
CA ASP A 256 -0.50 -11.26 -16.23
C ASP A 256 -0.59 -9.96 -15.41
N LEU A 257 0.37 -9.74 -14.53
CA LEU A 257 0.37 -8.63 -13.57
C LEU A 257 1.43 -7.56 -13.97
N GLU A 258 1.18 -6.89 -15.08
CA GLU A 258 2.08 -5.88 -15.61
C GLU A 258 1.84 -4.49 -14.99
N VAL A 259 2.83 -3.94 -14.29
CA VAL A 259 2.73 -2.63 -13.62
C VAL A 259 2.44 -1.49 -14.61
N GLN A 260 2.89 -1.60 -15.86
CA GLN A 260 2.69 -0.58 -16.89
C GLN A 260 1.20 -0.34 -17.20
N ASP A 261 0.36 -1.36 -17.06
CA ASP A 261 -1.06 -1.28 -17.32
C ASP A 261 -1.82 -0.46 -16.26
N LEU A 262 -1.22 -0.33 -15.06
CA LEU A 262 -1.84 0.41 -13.95
C LEU A 262 -1.75 1.93 -14.10
N ARG A 263 -0.95 2.46 -15.02
CA ARG A 263 -0.90 3.90 -15.27
C ARG A 263 -2.28 4.45 -15.61
N CYS A 264 -2.69 5.49 -14.90
CA CYS A 264 -3.94 6.21 -15.19
C CYS A 264 -3.74 7.05 -16.45
N LYS A 265 -4.06 6.48 -17.62
CA LYS A 265 -3.77 7.06 -18.94
C LYS A 265 -4.28 8.50 -19.08
N GLU A 266 -5.42 8.80 -18.48
CA GLU A 266 -6.05 10.12 -18.47
C GLU A 266 -5.16 11.21 -17.84
N LEU A 267 -4.26 10.83 -16.93
CA LEU A 267 -3.33 11.74 -16.26
C LEU A 267 -1.99 11.90 -16.98
N PHE A 268 -1.71 11.05 -17.97
CA PHE A 268 -0.47 11.07 -18.77
C PHE A 268 -0.73 11.54 -20.20
N ASP A 269 -1.95 12.00 -20.54
CA ASP A 269 -2.29 12.52 -21.84
C ASP A 269 -1.88 14.00 -21.94
N ASP A 270 -0.71 14.27 -22.53
CA ASP A 270 -0.11 15.60 -22.68
C ASP A 270 -1.03 16.56 -23.45
N GLN A 271 -1.88 16.06 -24.37
CA GLN A 271 -2.84 16.90 -25.11
C GLN A 271 -3.93 17.49 -24.21
N LYS A 272 -4.28 16.84 -23.11
CA LYS A 272 -5.21 17.40 -22.12
C LYS A 272 -4.55 18.47 -21.27
N GLN A 273 -3.30 18.32 -20.92
CA GLN A 273 -2.54 19.31 -20.15
C GLN A 273 -2.34 20.60 -20.96
N ASP A 274 -1.98 20.50 -22.24
CA ASP A 274 -1.82 21.66 -23.12
C ASP A 274 -3.15 22.43 -23.33
N LYS A 275 -4.29 21.74 -23.48
CA LYS A 275 -5.60 22.37 -23.54
C LYS A 275 -5.99 23.08 -22.24
N GLU A 276 -5.65 22.52 -21.11
CA GLU A 276 -5.96 23.13 -19.82
C GLU A 276 -5.11 24.37 -19.55
N TYR A 277 -3.81 24.33 -19.88
CA TYR A 277 -2.93 25.51 -19.84
C TYR A 277 -3.43 26.59 -20.77
N SER A 278 -3.85 26.24 -21.99
CA SER A 278 -4.45 27.18 -22.96
C SER A 278 -5.72 27.83 -22.42
N LEU A 279 -6.66 27.06 -21.85
CA LEU A 279 -7.90 27.57 -21.25
C LEU A 279 -7.68 28.44 -20.02
N LEU A 280 -6.68 28.10 -19.19
CA LEU A 280 -6.31 28.92 -18.04
C LEU A 280 -5.64 30.24 -18.45
N SER A 281 -4.79 30.20 -19.48
CA SER A 281 -4.19 31.39 -20.09
C SER A 281 -5.26 32.28 -20.70
N GLU A 282 -6.19 31.77 -21.50
CA GLU A 282 -7.30 32.54 -22.06
C GLU A 282 -8.22 33.15 -21.01
N ARG A 283 -8.49 32.45 -19.89
CA ARG A 283 -9.24 33.02 -18.76
C ARG A 283 -8.47 34.16 -18.07
N HIS A 284 -7.19 33.99 -17.85
CA HIS A 284 -6.34 35.01 -17.26
C HIS A 284 -6.28 36.28 -18.12
N ASP A 285 -6.14 36.11 -19.43
CA ASP A 285 -6.14 37.23 -20.39
C ASP A 285 -7.51 37.93 -20.46
N MET A 286 -8.62 37.17 -20.38
CA MET A 286 -9.97 37.74 -20.32
C MET A 286 -10.22 38.52 -19.00
N ASP A 287 -9.73 38.04 -17.88
CA ASP A 287 -9.88 38.72 -16.59
C ASP A 287 -9.02 39.99 -16.55
N GLN A 288 -7.79 39.96 -17.10
CA GLN A 288 -6.97 41.18 -17.25
C GLN A 288 -7.60 42.20 -18.20
N ALA A 289 -8.21 41.76 -19.30
CA ALA A 289 -8.92 42.64 -20.22
C ALA A 289 -10.16 43.29 -19.58
N LYS A 290 -10.91 42.56 -18.76
CA LYS A 290 -12.02 43.10 -17.96
C LYS A 290 -11.56 44.14 -16.96
N ASP A 291 -10.49 43.87 -16.25
CA ASP A 291 -9.92 44.79 -15.27
C ASP A 291 -9.39 46.08 -15.94
N ALA A 292 -8.80 45.97 -17.14
CA ALA A 292 -8.38 47.11 -17.95
C ALA A 292 -9.58 47.98 -18.38
N LEU A 293 -10.67 47.38 -18.85
CA LEU A 293 -11.89 48.09 -19.24
C LEU A 293 -12.58 48.75 -18.05
N VAL A 294 -12.56 48.16 -16.87
CA VAL A 294 -13.09 48.78 -15.63
C VAL A 294 -12.25 49.99 -15.21
N ASN A 295 -10.93 49.92 -15.35
CA ASN A 295 -10.02 50.99 -15.02
C ASN A 295 -10.11 52.16 -16.03
N GLU A 296 -10.32 51.93 -17.30
CA GLU A 296 -10.57 52.96 -18.33
C GLU A 296 -11.93 53.67 -18.13
N GLY A 297 -12.96 52.95 -17.67
CA GLY A 297 -14.28 53.48 -17.39
C GLY A 297 -14.31 54.49 -16.18
N GLN A 298 -13.30 54.50 -15.34
CA GLN A 298 -13.18 55.44 -14.21
C GLN A 298 -12.49 56.77 -14.57
N SER A 299 -12.06 56.96 -15.81
CA SER A 299 -11.35 58.20 -16.27
C SER A 299 -12.25 59.26 -16.92
N ILE A 300 -13.55 59.17 -16.83
CA ILE A 300 -14.45 60.22 -17.33
C ILE A 300 -14.65 61.24 -16.23
N LYS A 301 -13.83 62.33 -16.25
CA LYS A 301 -14.06 63.53 -15.43
C LYS A 301 -15.38 64.16 -15.81
N PRO A 302 -16.24 64.64 -14.86
CA PRO A 302 -17.46 65.36 -15.16
C PRO A 302 -17.12 66.70 -15.80
N PHE A 303 -17.73 66.98 -16.90
CA PHE A 303 -17.73 68.28 -17.61
C PHE A 303 -18.36 69.34 -16.70
N ARG A 304 -17.55 70.30 -16.26
CA ARG A 304 -18.08 71.53 -15.58
C ARG A 304 -18.74 72.41 -16.62
N SER A 305 -20.06 72.56 -16.54
CA SER A 305 -20.78 73.62 -17.17
C SER A 305 -20.41 74.92 -16.54
N GLU A 306 -19.78 75.82 -17.29
CA GLU A 306 -19.76 77.26 -17.03
C GLU A 306 -21.12 77.84 -17.44
N GLU A 307 -21.91 78.25 -16.48
CA GLU A 307 -22.92 79.33 -16.55
C GLU A 307 -23.25 79.73 -15.09
N GLU A 308 -22.90 80.90 -14.73
CA GLU A 308 -23.52 82.14 -14.42
C GLU A 308 -22.67 82.99 -13.48
N ARG A 309 -22.60 84.19 -13.87
CA ARG A 309 -22.20 85.37 -13.18
C ARG A 309 -22.78 85.59 -11.82
#